data_53ba622637cbe66c6505e73b3458d80c
#
_entry.id   53ba622637cbe66c6505e73b3458d80c
#
_cell.length_a   1.000
_cell.length_b   1.000
_cell.length_c   1.000
_cell.angle_alpha   90.00
_cell.angle_beta   90.00
_cell.angle_gamma   90.00
#
_symmetry.space_group_name_H-M   'P 1'
#
loop_
_entity.id
_entity.type
_entity.pdbx_description
1 polymer ?
#
loop_
_entity_poly.entity_id
_entity_poly.type
_entity_poly.pdbx_seq_one_letter_code
_entity_poly.pdbx_strand_id
1 'polypeptide(L)'
;MDEKTTYPKFAYDATKIIVYGGGGLSKMIIESVRVLGVYQIVGIIDDNMQEGEDVLGSPVLGGAEELPKLFEEGVRMAVNSVGGIGNYKVRLKVFHTLADAGFVCPPIVHPTAHVDPSARLEAGVLVLAQSYVSGNARVGMGTLINNSVVISHDCVV
;
A
#
# COMPACT_ATOMS: atom_id res chain seq x y z
N MET A 1 12.18 -25.01 -36.84
CA MET A 1 12.18 -23.52 -36.78
C MET A 1 11.43 -23.13 -35.55
N ASP A 2 12.18 -22.79 -34.48
CA ASP A 2 11.57 -22.40 -33.23
C ASP A 2 11.19 -20.93 -33.29
N GLU A 3 9.89 -20.65 -33.43
CA GLU A 3 9.36 -19.32 -33.14
C GLU A 3 9.51 -19.08 -31.64
N LYS A 4 10.53 -18.31 -31.28
CA LYS A 4 10.63 -17.78 -29.91
C LYS A 4 9.42 -16.92 -29.67
N THR A 5 8.46 -17.46 -28.94
CA THR A 5 7.33 -16.70 -28.38
C THR A 5 7.92 -15.61 -27.51
N THR A 6 8.10 -14.41 -28.05
CA THR A 6 8.48 -13.23 -27.27
C THR A 6 7.25 -12.76 -26.50
N TYR A 7 7.17 -13.12 -25.23
CA TYR A 7 6.19 -12.50 -24.34
C TYR A 7 6.43 -10.98 -24.29
N PRO A 8 5.37 -10.16 -24.33
CA PRO A 8 5.53 -8.73 -24.18
C PRO A 8 6.27 -8.46 -22.87
N LYS A 9 7.39 -7.73 -22.93
CA LYS A 9 8.06 -7.25 -21.72
C LYS A 9 7.06 -6.32 -21.04
N PHE A 10 6.60 -6.70 -19.85
CA PHE A 10 5.81 -5.79 -19.05
C PHE A 10 6.65 -4.54 -18.77
N ALA A 11 6.12 -3.39 -19.18
CA ALA A 11 6.81 -2.10 -19.06
C ALA A 11 6.76 -1.54 -17.63
N TYR A 12 6.63 -2.39 -16.60
CA TYR A 12 6.55 -1.99 -15.23
C TYR A 12 7.29 -2.95 -14.29
N ASP A 13 7.69 -2.42 -13.15
CA ASP A 13 8.36 -3.18 -12.09
C ASP A 13 7.39 -3.35 -10.91
N ALA A 14 6.88 -4.57 -10.74
CA ALA A 14 5.93 -4.92 -9.69
C ALA A 14 6.54 -4.88 -8.27
N THR A 15 7.85 -4.71 -8.15
CA THR A 15 8.52 -4.55 -6.85
C THR A 15 8.57 -3.10 -6.38
N LYS A 16 8.34 -2.13 -7.27
CA LYS A 16 8.34 -0.71 -6.93
C LYS A 16 7.00 -0.27 -6.37
N ILE A 17 7.03 0.38 -5.22
CA ILE A 17 5.84 0.91 -4.54
C ILE A 17 6.06 2.35 -4.09
N ILE A 18 5.04 3.19 -4.19
CA ILE A 18 4.99 4.50 -3.57
C ILE A 18 4.15 4.48 -2.30
N VAL A 19 4.46 5.37 -1.37
CA VAL A 19 3.67 5.59 -0.16
C VAL A 19 2.91 6.90 -0.32
N TYR A 20 1.58 6.89 -0.29
CA TYR A 20 0.77 8.11 -0.33
C TYR A 20 0.40 8.54 1.08
N GLY A 21 0.90 9.70 1.49
CA GLY A 21 0.82 10.28 2.84
C GLY A 21 2.14 10.16 3.61
N GLY A 22 2.68 11.29 4.08
CA GLY A 22 3.94 11.37 4.84
C GLY A 22 3.74 11.54 6.35
N GLY A 23 2.51 11.47 6.85
CA GLY A 23 2.17 11.66 8.26
C GLY A 23 2.62 10.55 9.21
N GLY A 24 2.09 10.57 10.44
CA GLY A 24 2.51 9.62 11.49
C GLY A 24 2.34 8.14 11.13
N LEU A 25 1.24 7.79 10.43
CA LEU A 25 0.99 6.41 10.01
C LEU A 25 2.01 5.94 8.96
N SER A 26 2.53 6.84 8.12
CA SER A 26 3.50 6.47 7.08
C SER A 26 4.76 5.81 7.66
N LYS A 27 5.20 6.24 8.82
CA LYS A 27 6.37 5.65 9.50
C LYS A 27 6.18 4.16 9.76
N MET A 28 5.00 3.78 10.26
CA MET A 28 4.67 2.38 10.51
C MET A 28 4.55 1.57 9.21
N ILE A 29 4.01 2.18 8.17
CA ILE A 29 3.86 1.54 6.85
C ILE A 29 5.20 1.37 6.18
N ILE A 30 6.06 2.40 6.18
CA ILE A 30 7.43 2.33 5.62
C ILE A 30 8.20 1.19 6.27
N GLU A 31 8.19 1.09 7.59
CA GLU A 31 8.85 0.01 8.32
C GLU A 31 8.24 -1.36 7.96
N SER A 32 6.91 -1.46 7.90
CA SER A 32 6.22 -2.70 7.53
C SER A 32 6.60 -3.16 6.11
N VAL A 33 6.63 -2.24 5.15
CA VAL A 33 7.01 -2.53 3.76
C VAL A 33 8.48 -2.99 3.67
N ARG A 34 9.37 -2.34 4.43
CA ARG A 34 10.79 -2.71 4.47
C ARG A 34 11.02 -4.09 5.07
N VAL A 35 10.40 -4.38 6.21
CA VAL A 35 10.55 -5.69 6.87
C VAL A 35 9.89 -6.79 6.05
N LEU A 36 8.81 -6.50 5.32
CA LEU A 36 8.20 -7.44 4.38
C LEU A 36 9.16 -7.85 3.26
N GLY A 37 10.05 -6.96 2.82
CA GLY A 37 11.13 -7.27 1.89
C GLY A 37 10.71 -7.60 0.45
N VAL A 38 9.44 -7.36 0.10
CA VAL A 38 8.87 -7.62 -1.25
C VAL A 38 8.97 -6.40 -2.13
N TYR A 39 8.83 -5.20 -1.54
CA TYR A 39 8.74 -3.96 -2.28
C TYR A 39 9.93 -3.03 -2.00
N GLN A 40 10.32 -2.30 -3.04
CA GLN A 40 11.22 -1.16 -2.96
C GLN A 40 10.38 0.13 -2.93
N ILE A 41 10.45 0.88 -1.85
CA ILE A 41 9.79 2.19 -1.76
C ILE A 41 10.54 3.17 -2.66
N VAL A 42 9.84 3.71 -3.67
CA VAL A 42 10.39 4.71 -4.60
C VAL A 42 10.43 6.09 -3.94
N GLY A 43 9.39 6.41 -3.16
CA GLY A 43 9.27 7.66 -2.43
C GLY A 43 7.86 7.86 -1.88
N ILE A 44 7.63 9.05 -1.40
CA ILE A 44 6.36 9.47 -0.76
C ILE A 44 5.66 10.49 -1.64
N ILE A 45 4.36 10.36 -1.78
CA ILE A 45 3.47 11.37 -2.35
C ILE A 45 2.68 12.00 -1.20
N ASP A 46 2.74 13.31 -1.05
CA ASP A 46 1.99 14.03 -0.03
C ASP A 46 1.69 15.46 -0.50
N ASP A 47 0.40 15.81 -0.56
CA ASP A 47 -0.06 17.12 -1.07
C ASP A 47 0.28 18.30 -0.15
N ASN A 48 0.77 18.03 1.08
CA ASN A 48 1.04 19.04 2.10
C ASN A 48 2.51 19.12 2.53
N MET A 49 3.34 18.21 2.06
CA MET A 49 4.79 18.20 2.33
C MET A 49 5.57 18.78 1.15
N GLN A 50 6.76 19.30 1.44
CA GLN A 50 7.62 19.85 0.38
C GLN A 50 8.42 18.73 -0.29
N GLU A 51 8.61 18.85 -1.60
CA GLU A 51 9.51 17.97 -2.34
C GLU A 51 10.91 18.00 -1.73
N GLY A 52 11.50 16.82 -1.58
CA GLY A 52 12.82 16.64 -0.96
C GLY A 52 12.81 16.49 0.56
N GLU A 53 11.69 16.71 1.24
CA GLU A 53 11.58 16.29 2.65
C GLU A 53 11.78 14.77 2.76
N ASP A 54 12.22 14.32 3.93
CA ASP A 54 12.51 12.90 4.17
C ASP A 54 11.68 12.33 5.31
N VAL A 55 11.13 11.14 5.08
CA VAL A 55 10.47 10.37 6.13
C VAL A 55 11.13 8.99 6.22
N LEU A 56 11.92 8.80 7.24
CA LEU A 56 12.64 7.55 7.49
C LEU A 56 13.49 7.09 6.27
N GLY A 57 14.22 7.99 5.62
CA GLY A 57 15.05 7.68 4.45
C GLY A 57 14.26 7.44 3.16
N SER A 58 12.99 7.86 3.13
CA SER A 58 12.16 7.86 1.93
C SER A 58 11.85 9.31 1.54
N PRO A 59 12.30 9.78 0.35
CA PRO A 59 12.10 11.17 -0.05
C PRO A 59 10.64 11.44 -0.42
N VAL A 60 10.16 12.64 -0.11
CA VAL A 60 8.91 13.18 -0.66
C VAL A 60 9.17 13.61 -2.10
N LEU A 61 8.38 13.11 -3.03
CA LEU A 61 8.53 13.34 -4.47
C LEU A 61 7.66 14.51 -4.97
N GLY A 62 6.70 14.93 -4.17
CA GLY A 62 5.68 15.93 -4.49
C GLY A 62 4.28 15.43 -4.12
N GLY A 63 3.25 16.09 -4.64
CA GLY A 63 1.85 15.72 -4.44
C GLY A 63 1.31 14.79 -5.51
N ALA A 64 -0.02 14.71 -5.60
CA ALA A 64 -0.72 13.85 -6.56
C ALA A 64 -0.37 14.14 -8.03
N GLU A 65 0.11 15.31 -8.34
CA GLU A 65 0.56 15.72 -9.68
C GLU A 65 1.73 14.89 -10.21
N GLU A 66 2.52 14.24 -9.34
CA GLU A 66 3.63 13.38 -9.74
C GLU A 66 3.19 11.96 -10.16
N LEU A 67 1.95 11.56 -9.85
CA LEU A 67 1.47 10.20 -10.16
C LEU A 67 1.55 9.83 -11.64
N PRO A 68 1.17 10.69 -12.61
CA PRO A 68 1.27 10.35 -14.03
C PRO A 68 2.71 10.06 -14.46
N LYS A 69 3.68 10.86 -14.01
CA LYS A 69 5.10 10.68 -14.30
C LYS A 69 5.61 9.35 -13.73
N LEU A 70 5.32 9.05 -12.48
CA LEU A 70 5.69 7.79 -11.84
C LEU A 70 5.08 6.58 -12.56
N PHE A 71 3.84 6.73 -13.04
CA PHE A 71 3.20 5.71 -13.84
C PHE A 71 3.92 5.48 -15.18
N GLU A 72 4.34 6.54 -15.89
CA GLU A 72 5.15 6.45 -17.11
C GLU A 72 6.52 5.81 -16.84
N GLU A 73 7.12 6.06 -15.68
CA GLU A 73 8.36 5.44 -15.22
C GLU A 73 8.21 3.96 -14.80
N GLY A 74 7.02 3.40 -14.92
CA GLY A 74 6.75 1.98 -14.67
C GLY A 74 6.38 1.62 -13.23
N VAL A 75 6.15 2.60 -12.35
CA VAL A 75 5.62 2.32 -11.00
C VAL A 75 4.12 2.07 -11.07
N ARG A 76 3.66 0.96 -10.47
CA ARG A 76 2.25 0.54 -10.53
C ARG A 76 1.63 0.31 -9.17
N MET A 77 2.44 0.14 -8.14
CA MET A 77 1.95 -0.18 -6.80
C MET A 77 2.00 1.05 -5.91
N ALA A 78 0.99 1.21 -5.09
CA ALA A 78 0.90 2.26 -4.08
C ALA A 78 0.36 1.71 -2.76
N VAL A 79 0.79 2.29 -1.66
CA VAL A 79 0.18 2.08 -0.36
C VAL A 79 -0.37 3.39 0.17
N ASN A 80 -1.66 3.39 0.55
CA ASN A 80 -2.29 4.55 1.17
C ASN A 80 -2.00 4.56 2.67
N SER A 81 -1.15 5.47 3.10
CA SER A 81 -0.76 5.68 4.50
C SER A 81 -1.49 6.86 5.16
N VAL A 82 -2.48 7.44 4.50
CA VAL A 82 -3.32 8.47 5.11
C VAL A 82 -4.24 7.82 6.15
N GLY A 83 -4.17 8.29 7.39
CA GLY A 83 -5.01 7.79 8.47
C GLY A 83 -6.49 8.13 8.25
N GLY A 84 -7.38 7.32 8.84
CA GLY A 84 -8.84 7.50 8.72
C GLY A 84 -9.52 7.95 10.02
N ILE A 85 -8.77 8.11 11.10
CA ILE A 85 -9.35 8.51 12.40
C ILE A 85 -9.93 9.92 12.30
N GLY A 86 -11.22 10.03 12.50
CA GLY A 86 -11.96 11.30 12.45
C GLY A 86 -12.30 11.79 11.04
N ASN A 87 -11.63 11.34 9.99
CA ASN A 87 -11.92 11.73 8.61
C ASN A 87 -11.58 10.64 7.58
N TYR A 88 -12.35 9.57 7.56
CA TYR A 88 -12.19 8.50 6.59
C TYR A 88 -12.36 8.95 5.11
N LYS A 89 -13.06 10.06 4.86
CA LYS A 89 -13.29 10.59 3.50
C LYS A 89 -11.99 10.98 2.81
N VAL A 90 -11.02 11.53 3.56
CA VAL A 90 -9.70 11.86 2.99
C VAL A 90 -8.99 10.57 2.56
N ARG A 91 -9.03 9.52 3.38
CA ARG A 91 -8.46 8.22 3.04
C ARG A 91 -9.11 7.62 1.79
N LEU A 92 -10.44 7.67 1.68
CA LEU A 92 -11.15 7.21 0.48
C LEU A 92 -10.79 8.03 -0.75
N LYS A 93 -10.69 9.35 -0.63
CA LYS A 93 -10.26 10.22 -1.74
C LYS A 93 -8.91 9.79 -2.29
N VAL A 94 -7.94 9.46 -1.43
CA VAL A 94 -6.62 9.00 -1.88
C VAL A 94 -6.72 7.69 -2.67
N PHE A 95 -7.56 6.74 -2.25
CA PHE A 95 -7.79 5.51 -3.03
C PHE A 95 -8.36 5.80 -4.42
N HIS A 96 -9.31 6.74 -4.53
CA HIS A 96 -9.83 7.17 -5.84
C HIS A 96 -8.74 7.82 -6.68
N THR A 97 -7.97 8.77 -6.11
CA THR A 97 -6.87 9.42 -6.81
C THR A 97 -5.85 8.41 -7.35
N LEU A 98 -5.48 7.42 -6.55
CA LEU A 98 -4.55 6.36 -6.97
C LEU A 98 -5.15 5.47 -8.06
N ALA A 99 -6.42 5.09 -7.94
CA ALA A 99 -7.12 4.27 -8.93
C ALA A 99 -7.26 5.01 -10.28
N ASP A 100 -7.64 6.28 -10.24
CA ASP A 100 -7.77 7.14 -11.44
C ASP A 100 -6.42 7.32 -12.15
N ALA A 101 -5.32 7.34 -11.39
CA ALA A 101 -3.96 7.37 -11.93
C ALA A 101 -3.43 5.99 -12.37
N GLY A 102 -4.22 4.91 -12.23
CA GLY A 102 -3.89 3.57 -12.67
C GLY A 102 -3.06 2.73 -11.67
N PHE A 103 -2.88 3.21 -10.44
CA PHE A 103 -2.14 2.48 -9.42
C PHE A 103 -2.99 1.40 -8.75
N VAL A 104 -2.34 0.30 -8.38
CA VAL A 104 -2.93 -0.80 -7.61
C VAL A 104 -2.43 -0.72 -6.18
N CYS A 105 -3.34 -0.88 -5.22
CA CYS A 105 -3.01 -0.92 -3.80
C CYS A 105 -3.06 -2.38 -3.31
N PRO A 106 -1.92 -3.10 -3.24
CA PRO A 106 -1.91 -4.45 -2.69
C PRO A 106 -2.20 -4.42 -1.18
N PRO A 107 -2.72 -5.49 -0.60
CA PRO A 107 -2.69 -5.67 0.85
C PRO A 107 -1.25 -5.69 1.34
N ILE A 108 -0.98 -4.99 2.44
CA ILE A 108 0.32 -5.03 3.13
C ILE A 108 0.11 -5.73 4.47
N VAL A 109 0.75 -6.86 4.63
CA VAL A 109 0.68 -7.65 5.86
C VAL A 109 2.06 -7.68 6.51
N HIS A 110 2.17 -7.16 7.71
CA HIS A 110 3.42 -7.18 8.46
C HIS A 110 3.86 -8.64 8.71
N PRO A 111 5.14 -9.01 8.56
CA PRO A 111 5.60 -10.40 8.70
C PRO A 111 5.32 -11.05 10.06
N THR A 112 5.10 -10.25 11.12
CA THR A 112 4.71 -10.77 12.44
C THR A 112 3.19 -10.85 12.65
N ALA A 113 2.40 -10.39 11.67
CA ALA A 113 0.96 -10.64 11.68
C ALA A 113 0.66 -12.03 11.13
N HIS A 114 -0.45 -12.60 11.59
CA HIS A 114 -0.93 -13.89 11.08
C HIS A 114 -2.29 -13.69 10.40
N VAL A 115 -2.39 -14.17 9.18
CA VAL A 115 -3.65 -14.20 8.42
C VAL A 115 -3.92 -15.63 8.03
N ASP A 116 -5.03 -16.19 8.51
CA ASP A 116 -5.40 -17.55 8.18
C ASP A 116 -5.64 -17.72 6.66
N PRO A 117 -5.29 -18.87 6.07
CA PRO A 117 -5.40 -19.08 4.61
C PRO A 117 -6.81 -18.90 4.04
N SER A 118 -7.85 -19.09 4.84
CA SER A 118 -9.25 -18.90 4.43
C SER A 118 -9.75 -17.47 4.59
N ALA A 119 -9.00 -16.59 5.27
CA ALA A 119 -9.35 -15.18 5.37
C ALA A 119 -9.15 -14.46 4.02
N ARG A 120 -9.90 -13.40 3.79
CA ARG A 120 -9.85 -12.60 2.56
C ARG A 120 -9.56 -11.16 2.88
N LEU A 121 -8.50 -10.64 2.29
CA LEU A 121 -8.12 -9.23 2.36
C LEU A 121 -8.37 -8.58 1.01
N GLU A 122 -9.14 -7.50 1.00
CA GLU A 122 -9.35 -6.72 -0.22
C GLU A 122 -8.19 -5.74 -0.48
N ALA A 123 -8.26 -5.02 -1.60
CA ALA A 123 -7.24 -4.06 -2.01
C ALA A 123 -6.97 -3.00 -0.93
N GLY A 124 -5.70 -2.64 -0.75
CA GLY A 124 -5.28 -1.59 0.17
C GLY A 124 -5.45 -1.88 1.66
N VAL A 125 -5.78 -3.13 2.02
CA VAL A 125 -5.82 -3.53 3.43
C VAL A 125 -4.43 -3.50 4.03
N LEU A 126 -4.32 -2.92 5.22
CA LEU A 126 -3.08 -2.88 6.01
C LEU A 126 -3.27 -3.71 7.28
N VAL A 127 -2.43 -4.72 7.47
CA VAL A 127 -2.41 -5.55 8.67
C VAL A 127 -1.08 -5.33 9.37
N LEU A 128 -1.11 -4.58 10.48
CA LEU A 128 0.09 -4.19 11.20
C LEU A 128 0.59 -5.30 12.14
N ALA A 129 1.75 -5.03 12.76
CA ALA A 129 2.50 -6.01 13.52
C ALA A 129 1.67 -6.71 14.62
N GLN A 130 1.92 -8.02 14.80
CA GLN A 130 1.32 -8.86 15.85
C GLN A 130 -0.21 -8.98 15.78
N SER A 131 -0.83 -8.62 14.66
CA SER A 131 -2.27 -8.80 14.47
C SER A 131 -2.60 -10.21 14.01
N TYR A 132 -3.82 -10.63 14.28
CA TYR A 132 -4.34 -11.92 13.84
C TYR A 132 -5.67 -11.75 13.12
N VAL A 133 -5.74 -12.24 11.88
CA VAL A 133 -6.97 -12.31 11.10
C VAL A 133 -7.36 -13.78 10.95
N SER A 134 -8.41 -14.18 11.64
CA SER A 134 -8.80 -15.58 11.78
C SER A 134 -9.57 -16.10 10.55
N GLY A 135 -9.76 -17.40 10.54
CA GLY A 135 -10.36 -18.13 9.42
C GLY A 135 -11.70 -17.56 8.96
N ASN A 136 -11.91 -17.53 7.63
CA ASN A 136 -13.12 -17.07 6.99
C ASN A 136 -13.45 -15.56 7.20
N ALA A 137 -12.61 -14.80 7.92
CA ALA A 137 -12.80 -13.36 8.05
C ALA A 137 -12.69 -12.66 6.69
N ARG A 138 -13.48 -11.61 6.49
CA ARG A 138 -13.45 -10.79 5.29
C ARG A 138 -13.13 -9.36 5.68
N VAL A 139 -12.03 -8.84 5.17
CA VAL A 139 -11.55 -7.49 5.46
C VAL A 139 -11.67 -6.65 4.21
N GLY A 140 -12.57 -5.69 4.25
CA GLY A 140 -12.92 -4.84 3.11
C GLY A 140 -11.83 -3.84 2.74
N MET A 141 -11.98 -3.28 1.53
CA MET A 141 -11.01 -2.40 0.89
C MET A 141 -10.56 -1.26 1.81
N GLY A 142 -9.24 -1.07 1.86
CA GLY A 142 -8.62 0.04 2.57
C GLY A 142 -8.68 -0.02 4.10
N THR A 143 -9.15 -1.12 4.67
CA THR A 143 -9.18 -1.30 6.12
C THR A 143 -7.76 -1.28 6.70
N LEU A 144 -7.60 -0.58 7.80
CA LEU A 144 -6.39 -0.59 8.62
C LEU A 144 -6.63 -1.42 9.89
N ILE A 145 -5.97 -2.55 9.98
CA ILE A 145 -5.90 -3.38 11.19
C ILE A 145 -4.62 -2.97 11.92
N ASN A 146 -4.81 -2.27 13.05
CA ASN A 146 -3.70 -1.73 13.83
C ASN A 146 -2.93 -2.84 14.56
N ASN A 147 -1.79 -2.49 15.17
CA ASN A 147 -0.96 -3.45 15.90
C ASN A 147 -1.74 -4.24 16.95
N SER A 148 -1.45 -5.54 17.06
CA SER A 148 -2.02 -6.44 18.08
C SER A 148 -3.56 -6.55 18.06
N VAL A 149 -4.19 -6.26 16.94
CA VAL A 149 -5.64 -6.43 16.74
C VAL A 149 -5.96 -7.87 16.37
N VAL A 150 -7.02 -8.41 16.95
CA VAL A 150 -7.56 -9.72 16.59
C VAL A 150 -8.91 -9.56 15.90
N ILE A 151 -9.00 -10.07 14.68
CA ILE A 151 -10.26 -10.24 13.95
C ILE A 151 -10.64 -11.71 14.06
N SER A 152 -11.75 -12.00 14.72
CA SER A 152 -12.23 -13.36 14.92
C SER A 152 -12.74 -14.00 13.63
N HIS A 153 -12.87 -15.33 13.64
CA HIS A 153 -13.39 -16.09 12.50
C HIS A 153 -14.79 -15.59 12.06
N ASP A 154 -15.08 -15.70 10.78
CA ASP A 154 -16.36 -15.35 10.15
C ASP A 154 -16.76 -13.85 10.29
N CYS A 155 -15.88 -13.00 10.80
CA CYS A 155 -16.11 -11.56 10.89
C CYS A 155 -16.05 -10.89 9.50
N VAL A 156 -16.84 -9.82 9.37
CA VAL A 156 -16.79 -8.89 8.22
C VAL A 156 -16.46 -7.50 8.75
N VAL A 157 -15.39 -6.92 8.23
CA VAL A 157 -14.86 -5.61 8.64
C VAL A 157 -14.79 -4.69 7.43
#